data_7cde47f4c3e33ee2a064513d2eda3252
#
_entry.id   7cde47f4c3e33ee2a064513d2eda3252
#
_cell.length_a   1.000
_cell.length_b   1.000
_cell.length_c   1.000
_cell.angle_alpha   90.00
_cell.angle_beta   90.00
_cell.angle_gamma   90.00
#
_symmetry.space_group_name_H-M   'P 1'
#
loop_
_entity.id
_entity.type
_entity.pdbx_description
1 polymer ?
#
loop_
_entity_poly.entity_id
_entity_poly.type
_entity_poly.pdbx_seq_one_letter_code
_entity_poly.pdbx_strand_id
1 'polypeptide(L)'
;MSSIEAADVKKICLACEGGAGSSLMVKNSLIKKAKKAGLEVEIVHSPATQIPSDTDIVVTHQGLAGVAKQSAPDNAVLIQYIMFMNDPSLNKLIKDLAEGNTITST
;
A
#
# COMPACT_ATOMS: atom_id res chain seq x y z
N MET A 1 9.16 7.93 -11.81
CA MET A 1 8.79 7.17 -10.62
C MET A 1 8.16 8.10 -9.60
N SER A 2 7.08 7.65 -8.98
CA SER A 2 6.39 8.45 -7.98
C SER A 2 7.05 8.30 -6.62
N SER A 3 7.02 9.38 -5.85
CA SER A 3 7.46 9.34 -4.45
C SER A 3 6.58 10.28 -3.63
N ILE A 4 6.52 10.03 -2.33
CA ILE A 4 5.72 10.84 -1.41
C ILE A 4 6.42 10.90 -0.05
N GLU A 5 6.31 12.04 0.60
CA GLU A 5 6.84 12.20 1.95
C GLU A 5 5.93 11.47 2.95
N ALA A 6 6.52 10.84 3.95
CA ALA A 6 5.76 10.11 4.98
C ALA A 6 4.69 10.98 5.62
N ALA A 7 5.00 12.25 5.88
CA ALA A 7 4.07 13.18 6.52
C ALA A 7 2.83 13.47 5.65
N ASP A 8 2.92 13.24 4.35
CA ASP A 8 1.82 13.52 3.42
C ASP A 8 0.94 12.31 3.15
N VAL A 9 1.32 11.14 3.68
CA VAL A 9 0.55 9.90 3.46
C VAL A 9 -0.67 9.90 4.38
N LYS A 10 -1.86 9.84 3.78
CA LYS A 10 -3.12 9.79 4.52
C LYS A 10 -3.91 8.51 4.24
N LYS A 11 -3.82 8.00 3.02
CA LYS A 11 -4.58 6.81 2.62
C LYS A 11 -3.70 5.81 1.86
N ILE A 12 -3.72 4.58 2.32
CA ILE A 12 -3.06 3.45 1.67
C ILE A 12 -4.17 2.50 1.19
N CYS A 13 -4.16 2.18 -0.09
CA CYS A 13 -5.13 1.25 -0.67
C CYS A 13 -4.43 -0.05 -1.05
N LEU A 14 -4.96 -1.15 -0.54
CA LEU A 14 -4.52 -2.49 -0.94
C LEU A 14 -5.34 -2.91 -2.14
N ALA A 15 -4.70 -2.96 -3.30
CA ALA A 15 -5.34 -3.37 -4.54
C ALA A 15 -5.30 -4.89 -4.67
N CYS A 16 -6.44 -5.51 -4.93
CA CYS A 16 -6.57 -6.97 -4.97
C CYS A 16 -7.49 -7.39 -6.12
N GLU A 17 -7.68 -8.69 -6.26
CA GLU A 17 -8.56 -9.24 -7.30
C GLU A 17 -10.04 -9.18 -6.93
N GLY A 18 -10.37 -8.61 -5.78
CA GLY A 18 -11.76 -8.57 -5.30
C GLY A 18 -12.14 -9.85 -4.60
N GLY A 19 -12.44 -9.77 -3.32
CA GLY A 19 -12.91 -10.90 -2.53
C GLY A 19 -11.88 -11.97 -2.21
N ALA A 20 -10.62 -11.78 -2.54
CA ALA A 20 -9.57 -12.75 -2.22
C ALA A 20 -9.22 -12.70 -0.75
N GLY A 21 -9.33 -13.81 -0.04
CA GLY A 21 -9.07 -13.88 1.39
C GLY A 21 -7.63 -13.54 1.77
N SER A 22 -6.67 -13.89 0.92
CA SER A 22 -5.26 -13.59 1.18
C SER A 22 -4.99 -12.08 1.21
N SER A 23 -5.70 -11.29 0.40
CA SER A 23 -5.57 -9.84 0.41
C SER A 23 -6.03 -9.23 1.73
N LEU A 24 -7.08 -9.81 2.33
CA LEU A 24 -7.53 -9.38 3.66
C LEU A 24 -6.48 -9.65 4.72
N MET A 25 -5.74 -10.76 4.61
CA MET A 25 -4.64 -11.05 5.53
C MET A 25 -3.56 -9.97 5.46
N VAL A 26 -3.20 -9.57 4.25
CA VAL A 26 -2.20 -8.52 4.05
C VAL A 26 -2.70 -7.20 4.61
N LYS A 27 -3.96 -6.85 4.34
CA LYS A 27 -4.57 -5.63 4.87
C LYS A 27 -4.53 -5.61 6.40
N ASN A 28 -4.97 -6.70 7.03
CA ASN A 28 -4.99 -6.79 8.49
C ASN A 28 -3.57 -6.70 9.07
N SER A 29 -2.61 -7.32 8.42
CA SER A 29 -1.21 -7.25 8.81
C SER A 29 -0.69 -5.81 8.76
N LEU A 30 -1.00 -5.09 7.69
CA LEU A 30 -0.61 -3.68 7.54
C LEU A 30 -1.24 -2.81 8.61
N ILE A 31 -2.53 -3.01 8.91
CA ILE A 31 -3.23 -2.25 9.94
C ILE A 31 -2.56 -2.48 11.29
N LYS A 32 -2.25 -3.73 11.62
CA LYS A 32 -1.57 -4.08 12.87
C LYS A 32 -0.22 -3.40 12.98
N LYS A 33 0.57 -3.48 11.92
CA LYS A 33 1.92 -2.89 11.89
C LYS A 33 1.85 -1.37 12.00
N ALA A 34 0.90 -0.75 11.33
CA ALA A 34 0.71 0.69 11.39
C ALA A 34 0.32 1.14 12.79
N LYS A 35 -0.60 0.45 13.45
CA LYS A 35 -0.99 0.75 14.82
C LYS A 35 0.17 0.60 15.79
N LYS A 36 0.94 -0.47 15.63
CA LYS A 36 2.10 -0.72 16.49
C LYS A 36 3.16 0.35 16.33
N ALA A 37 3.28 0.93 15.14
CA ALA A 37 4.22 2.01 14.86
C ALA A 37 3.66 3.40 15.20
N GLY A 38 2.41 3.48 15.66
CA GLY A 38 1.79 4.76 16.01
C GLY A 38 1.35 5.59 14.81
N LEU A 39 1.13 4.96 13.66
CA LEU A 39 0.75 5.67 12.45
C LEU A 39 -0.75 5.91 12.38
N GLU A 40 -1.13 7.11 11.93
CA GLU A 40 -2.53 7.50 11.76
C GLU A 40 -2.89 7.56 10.27
N VAL A 41 -2.72 6.44 9.55
CA VAL A 41 -3.06 6.36 8.14
C VAL A 41 -4.30 5.49 7.96
N GLU A 42 -5.13 5.84 6.99
CA GLU A 42 -6.28 5.04 6.62
C GLU A 42 -5.82 3.93 5.67
N ILE A 43 -6.14 2.69 5.99
CA ILE A 43 -5.79 1.54 5.15
C ILE A 43 -7.09 0.90 4.68
N VAL A 44 -7.32 0.95 3.37
CA VAL A 44 -8.52 0.40 2.74
C VAL A 44 -8.12 -0.63 1.70
N HIS A 45 -9.08 -1.37 1.17
CA HIS A 45 -8.84 -2.29 0.05
C HIS A 45 -9.87 -2.05 -1.04
N SER A 46 -9.49 -2.38 -2.27
CA SER A 46 -10.38 -2.26 -3.42
C SER A 46 -9.93 -3.21 -4.52
N PRO A 47 -10.79 -3.51 -5.50
CA PRO A 47 -10.32 -4.18 -6.71
C PRO A 47 -9.23 -3.36 -7.38
N ALA A 48 -8.25 -4.03 -7.99
CA ALA A 48 -7.14 -3.34 -8.64
C ALA A 48 -7.58 -2.44 -9.80
N THR A 49 -8.79 -2.64 -10.31
CA THR A 49 -9.37 -1.84 -11.39
C THR A 49 -10.17 -0.63 -10.88
N GLN A 50 -10.34 -0.48 -9.56
CA GLN A 50 -11.19 0.56 -8.97
C GLN A 50 -10.52 1.22 -7.76
N ILE A 51 -9.28 1.64 -7.93
CA ILE A 51 -8.53 2.28 -6.85
C ILE A 51 -9.07 3.70 -6.64
N PRO A 52 -9.38 4.08 -5.37
CA PRO A 52 -9.89 5.44 -5.11
C PRO A 52 -8.93 6.53 -5.54
N SER A 53 -9.47 7.63 -6.03
CA SER A 53 -8.66 8.74 -6.57
C SER A 53 -7.89 9.52 -5.50
N ASP A 54 -8.26 9.36 -4.23
CA ASP A 54 -7.59 10.02 -3.11
C ASP A 54 -6.52 9.14 -2.46
N THR A 55 -6.13 8.05 -3.12
CA THR A 55 -5.12 7.12 -2.60
C THR A 55 -3.72 7.73 -2.75
N ASP A 56 -2.95 7.69 -1.69
CA ASP A 56 -1.57 8.17 -1.68
C ASP A 56 -0.57 7.06 -2.01
N ILE A 57 -0.81 5.87 -1.46
CA ILE A 57 0.04 4.70 -1.70
C ILE A 57 -0.84 3.52 -2.08
N VAL A 58 -0.49 2.86 -3.18
CA VAL A 58 -1.15 1.63 -3.62
C VAL A 58 -0.23 0.46 -3.28
N VAL A 59 -0.74 -0.49 -2.51
CA VAL A 59 -0.03 -1.71 -2.18
C VAL A 59 -0.70 -2.86 -2.95
N THR A 60 0.07 -3.58 -3.74
CA THR A 60 -0.48 -4.65 -4.57
C THR A 60 0.51 -5.80 -4.71
N HIS A 61 -0.02 -6.99 -4.97
CA HIS A 61 0.80 -8.14 -5.30
C HIS A 61 1.49 -7.91 -6.65
N GLN A 62 2.71 -8.40 -6.78
CA GLN A 62 3.51 -8.23 -8.00
C GLN A 62 2.73 -8.63 -9.26
N GLY A 63 1.94 -9.68 -9.19
CA GLY A 63 1.16 -10.16 -10.34
C GLY A 63 0.06 -9.21 -10.78
N LEU A 64 -0.37 -8.27 -9.92
CA LEU A 64 -1.43 -7.31 -10.23
C LEU A 64 -0.90 -5.90 -10.47
N ALA A 65 0.41 -5.72 -10.43
CA ALA A 65 1.01 -4.38 -10.48
C ALA A 65 0.62 -3.61 -11.75
N GLY A 66 0.58 -4.29 -12.89
CA GLY A 66 0.20 -3.65 -14.15
C GLY A 66 -1.24 -3.13 -14.15
N VAL A 67 -2.16 -3.92 -13.63
CA VAL A 67 -3.58 -3.53 -13.53
C VAL A 67 -3.75 -2.39 -12.52
N ALA A 68 -3.13 -2.52 -11.37
CA ALA A 68 -3.21 -1.50 -10.33
C ALA A 68 -2.64 -0.17 -10.82
N LYS A 69 -1.55 -0.21 -11.58
CA LYS A 69 -0.90 0.98 -12.12
C LYS A 69 -1.82 1.75 -13.06
N GLN A 70 -2.62 1.04 -13.84
CA GLN A 70 -3.57 1.67 -14.77
C GLN A 70 -4.70 2.38 -14.03
N SER A 71 -5.11 1.86 -12.89
CA SER A 71 -6.24 2.39 -12.11
C SER A 71 -5.82 3.41 -11.05
N ALA A 72 -4.56 3.38 -10.64
CA ALA A 72 -4.06 4.25 -9.57
C ALA A 72 -4.00 5.71 -10.02
N PRO A 73 -4.18 6.67 -9.09
CA PRO A 73 -3.93 8.08 -9.39
C PRO A 73 -2.50 8.28 -9.87
N ASP A 74 -2.30 9.26 -10.77
CA ASP A 74 -1.00 9.51 -11.38
C ASP A 74 0.11 9.77 -10.37
N ASN A 75 -0.22 10.40 -9.26
CA ASN A 75 0.75 10.77 -8.24
C ASN A 75 0.86 9.74 -7.10
N ALA A 76 0.13 8.64 -7.17
CA ALA A 76 0.20 7.61 -6.15
C ALA A 76 1.50 6.81 -6.25
N VAL A 77 2.04 6.45 -5.10
CA VAL A 77 3.22 5.58 -5.02
C VAL A 77 2.75 4.14 -5.05
N LEU A 78 3.41 3.31 -5.86
CA LEU A 78 3.07 1.90 -6.01
C LEU A 78 4.10 1.05 -5.27
N ILE A 79 3.62 0.27 -4.29
CA ILE A 79 4.46 -0.66 -3.53
C ILE A 79 4.01 -2.08 -3.88
N GLN A 80 4.92 -2.87 -4.41
CA GLN A 80 4.66 -4.25 -4.79
C GLN A 80 5.14 -5.20 -3.70
N TYR A 81 4.34 -6.21 -3.39
CA TYR A 81 4.76 -7.26 -2.47
C TYR A 81 4.67 -8.62 -3.19
N ILE A 82 5.42 -9.58 -2.68
CA ILE A 82 5.47 -10.94 -3.22
C ILE A 82 4.91 -11.93 -2.20
N MET A 83 5.23 -11.73 -0.92
CA MET A 83 4.82 -12.64 0.15
C MET A 83 3.64 -12.07 0.92
N PHE A 84 2.69 -12.91 1.28
CA PHE A 84 1.53 -12.48 2.05
C PHE A 84 1.84 -12.27 3.53
N MET A 85 2.98 -12.80 4.01
CA MET A 85 3.41 -12.63 5.40
C MET A 85 4.86 -12.16 5.43
N ASN A 86 5.12 -11.15 6.28
CA ASN A 86 6.47 -10.61 6.50
C ASN A 86 7.20 -10.23 5.22
N ASP A 87 6.50 -9.63 4.28
CA ASP A 87 7.13 -9.19 3.04
C ASP A 87 8.10 -8.01 3.33
N PRO A 88 9.34 -8.09 2.83
CA PRO A 88 10.32 -7.02 3.07
C PRO A 88 9.88 -5.65 2.57
N SER A 89 9.17 -5.59 1.44
CA SER A 89 8.68 -4.32 0.89
C SER A 89 7.66 -3.67 1.81
N LEU A 90 6.77 -4.46 2.41
CA LEU A 90 5.76 -3.96 3.33
C LEU A 90 6.38 -3.54 4.66
N ASN A 91 7.35 -4.31 5.15
CA ASN A 91 8.07 -3.95 6.36
C ASN A 91 8.83 -2.65 6.18
N LYS A 92 9.47 -2.47 5.02
CA LYS A 92 10.17 -1.23 4.68
C LYS A 92 9.21 -0.05 4.60
N LEU A 93 8.02 -0.25 4.02
CA LEU A 93 7.01 0.80 3.93
C LEU A 93 6.62 1.32 5.32
N ILE A 94 6.31 0.41 6.23
CA ILE A 94 5.92 0.79 7.59
C ILE A 94 7.08 1.49 8.31
N LYS A 95 8.30 0.97 8.15
CA LYS A 95 9.49 1.58 8.74
C LYS A 95 9.71 3.00 8.22
N ASP A 96 9.61 3.19 6.90
CA ASP A 96 9.80 4.51 6.29
C ASP A 96 8.74 5.50 6.77
N LEU A 97 7.50 5.05 6.89
CA LEU A 97 6.42 5.89 7.41
C LEU A 97 6.67 6.29 8.87
N ALA A 98 7.13 5.34 9.69
CA ALA A 98 7.39 5.60 11.10
C ALA A 98 8.58 6.52 11.31
N GLU A 99 9.58 6.45 10.43
CA GLU A 99 10.80 7.26 10.53
C GLU A 99 10.71 8.59 9.80
N GLY A 100 9.62 8.85 9.09
CA GLY A 100 9.45 10.09 8.35
C GLY A 100 10.23 10.16 7.06
N ASN A 101 10.60 9.01 6.50
CA ASN A 101 11.37 8.94 5.25
C ASN A 101 10.47 9.10 4.03
N THR A 102 11.10 9.43 2.89
CA THR A 102 10.39 9.47 1.60
C THR A 102 10.06 8.05 1.14
N ILE A 103 8.82 7.84 0.69
CA ILE A 103 8.37 6.56 0.15
C ILE A 103 8.42 6.63 -1.37
N THR A 104 9.11 5.67 -1.98
CA THR A 104 9.30 5.61 -3.44
C THR A 104 8.70 4.32 -4.00
N SER A 105 8.15 4.39 -5.21
CA SER A 105 7.59 3.22 -5.89
C SER A 105 8.63 2.12 -6.09
N THR A 106 8.19 0.88 -5.95
CA THR A 106 9.05 -0.28 -6.17
C THR A 106 8.89 -0.90 -7.55
#